data_3bcba6e6398fe6a7270f6c16445b72ef
#
_entry.id   3bcba6e6398fe6a7270f6c16445b72ef
#
_cell.length_a   1.000
_cell.length_b   1.000
_cell.length_c   1.000
_cell.angle_alpha   90.00
_cell.angle_beta   90.00
_cell.angle_gamma   90.00
#
_symmetry.space_group_name_H-M   'P 1'
#
loop_
_entity.id
_entity.type
_entity.pdbx_description
1 polymer ?
#
loop_
_entity_poly.entity_id
_entity_poly.type
_entity_poly.pdbx_seq_one_letter_code
_entity_poly.pdbx_strand_id
1 'polypeptide(L)'
;MFGNKEIGDRNCHLSRGGICDSVRRAGGIGRRSGPYFYDTIRGASMIERDYIMRMINMMIAMLVRMAGYKNNKEYPEALLEIRTTGKTLLGIDRELVDQFSVPQLMQLFGSDLSVAVPKSYVLGVLLKEEAEIRELMSDTTGAEDIYRKSLSLLIETFLSSGEPVEPRHLECTETILEKLSRRLLPPDILERIFRYEEAMGHYAKAENALYAILETDTGFAGEGINFYERLLKKSDEQLSAGNLPRDEVLEGMNSLKQHQRR
;
A
#
# COMPACT_ATOMS: atom_id res chain seq x y z
N MET A 1 -11.49 -10.30 61.80
CA MET A 1 -12.66 -10.08 60.94
C MET A 1 -12.23 -9.24 59.73
N PHE A 2 -11.77 -9.80 58.68
CA PHE A 2 -11.73 -9.17 57.37
C PHE A 2 -11.62 -10.29 56.31
N GLY A 3 -12.63 -10.37 55.44
CA GLY A 3 -12.78 -11.43 54.49
C GLY A 3 -11.90 -11.24 53.26
N ASN A 4 -11.22 -12.29 52.91
CA ASN A 4 -10.54 -12.47 51.61
C ASN A 4 -11.57 -12.61 50.48
N LYS A 5 -11.46 -11.80 49.42
CA LYS A 5 -12.11 -12.03 48.15
C LYS A 5 -11.08 -12.63 47.20
N GLU A 6 -11.34 -13.86 46.83
CA GLU A 6 -10.60 -14.59 45.79
C GLU A 6 -10.74 -13.93 44.45
N ILE A 7 -9.61 -13.74 43.75
CA ILE A 7 -9.53 -13.32 42.35
C ILE A 7 -9.43 -14.63 41.55
N GLY A 8 -10.51 -14.93 40.83
CA GLY A 8 -10.58 -16.11 39.97
C GLY A 8 -9.73 -15.99 38.75
N ASP A 9 -8.81 -16.92 38.61
CA ASP A 9 -8.07 -17.24 37.37
C ASP A 9 -9.05 -17.57 36.23
N ARG A 10 -9.02 -16.78 35.14
CA ARG A 10 -9.64 -17.17 33.89
C ARG A 10 -8.55 -17.55 32.89
N ASN A 11 -8.33 -18.84 32.78
CA ASN A 11 -7.61 -19.49 31.69
C ASN A 11 -8.08 -18.97 30.34
N CYS A 12 -7.19 -18.32 29.61
CA CYS A 12 -7.39 -17.98 28.21
C CYS A 12 -6.88 -19.13 27.35
N HIS A 13 -7.81 -19.96 26.86
CA HIS A 13 -7.52 -20.98 25.87
C HIS A 13 -7.10 -20.32 24.55
N LEU A 14 -5.87 -20.56 24.14
CA LEU A 14 -5.36 -20.29 22.79
C LEU A 14 -6.10 -21.19 21.78
N SER A 15 -7.11 -20.67 21.10
CA SER A 15 -7.68 -21.28 19.90
C SER A 15 -6.94 -20.78 18.67
N ARG A 16 -6.39 -21.74 17.93
CA ARG A 16 -5.78 -21.53 16.60
C ARG A 16 -6.82 -21.01 15.62
N GLY A 17 -6.45 -20.01 14.83
CA GLY A 17 -7.15 -19.63 13.59
C GLY A 17 -8.18 -18.53 13.73
N GLY A 18 -7.77 -17.32 14.13
CA GLY A 18 -8.58 -16.10 14.06
C GLY A 18 -8.00 -15.12 13.06
N ILE A 19 -8.56 -15.09 11.85
CA ILE A 19 -8.42 -13.96 10.93
C ILE A 19 -9.00 -12.75 11.65
N CYS A 20 -8.22 -11.70 11.76
CA CYS A 20 -8.54 -10.47 12.46
C CYS A 20 -9.84 -9.85 11.93
N ASP A 21 -10.89 -9.81 12.76
CA ASP A 21 -12.23 -9.27 12.44
C ASP A 21 -12.28 -7.73 12.26
N SER A 22 -11.13 -7.05 12.28
CA SER A 22 -11.04 -5.60 12.14
C SER A 22 -11.37 -5.09 10.72
N VAL A 23 -11.30 -5.93 9.69
CA VAL A 23 -11.59 -5.56 8.30
C VAL A 23 -13.10 -5.47 7.99
N ARG A 24 -13.97 -5.98 8.87
CA ARG A 24 -15.43 -6.03 8.61
C ARG A 24 -16.20 -4.76 8.93
N ARG A 25 -15.58 -3.70 9.43
CA ARG A 25 -16.28 -2.47 9.83
C ARG A 25 -15.94 -1.21 9.05
N ALA A 26 -15.11 -1.28 8.00
CA ALA A 26 -14.96 -0.18 7.06
C ALA A 26 -16.19 -0.15 6.14
N GLY A 27 -17.05 0.84 6.36
CA GLY A 27 -18.36 0.93 5.75
C GLY A 27 -18.35 1.06 4.24
N GLY A 28 -19.24 0.30 3.60
CA GLY A 28 -20.02 0.78 2.46
C GLY A 28 -19.35 0.91 1.10
N ILE A 29 -18.35 0.09 0.76
CA ILE A 29 -18.12 -0.23 -0.64
C ILE A 29 -19.12 -1.32 -0.97
N GLY A 30 -20.10 -0.99 -1.84
CA GLY A 30 -21.21 -1.86 -2.19
C GLY A 30 -20.71 -3.27 -2.51
N ARG A 31 -21.31 -4.27 -1.85
CA ARG A 31 -21.07 -5.69 -2.08
C ARG A 31 -21.25 -6.02 -3.56
N ARG A 32 -20.16 -6.02 -4.32
CA ARG A 32 -20.05 -6.85 -5.51
C ARG A 32 -19.04 -7.94 -5.16
N SER A 33 -19.57 -9.07 -4.75
CA SER A 33 -18.82 -10.30 -4.53
C SER A 33 -18.40 -10.87 -5.90
N GLY A 34 -17.26 -10.41 -6.40
CA GLY A 34 -16.58 -10.95 -7.56
C GLY A 34 -15.07 -10.79 -7.31
N PRO A 35 -14.21 -11.65 -7.80
CA PRO A 35 -12.77 -11.49 -7.61
C PRO A 35 -12.34 -10.16 -8.26
N TYR A 36 -11.84 -9.23 -7.46
CA TYR A 36 -11.34 -7.90 -7.86
C TYR A 36 -10.46 -7.92 -9.11
N PHE A 37 -9.74 -9.00 -9.28
CA PHE A 37 -8.86 -9.26 -10.41
C PHE A 37 -9.56 -9.24 -11.78
N TYR A 38 -10.81 -9.72 -11.88
CA TYR A 38 -11.54 -9.78 -13.16
C TYR A 38 -11.98 -8.42 -13.67
N ASP A 39 -12.15 -7.44 -12.79
CA ASP A 39 -12.54 -6.09 -13.21
C ASP A 39 -11.34 -5.30 -13.75
N THR A 40 -10.17 -5.45 -13.15
CA THR A 40 -8.92 -4.77 -13.58
C THR A 40 -8.46 -5.16 -14.99
N ILE A 41 -8.82 -6.36 -15.46
CA ILE A 41 -8.43 -6.88 -16.79
C ILE A 41 -9.58 -6.95 -17.81
N ARG A 42 -10.67 -6.22 -17.58
CA ARG A 42 -11.84 -6.20 -18.47
C ARG A 42 -11.51 -5.82 -19.92
N GLY A 43 -10.49 -4.97 -20.14
CA GLY A 43 -10.01 -4.58 -21.47
C GLY A 43 -9.03 -5.56 -22.13
N ALA A 44 -8.47 -6.51 -21.36
CA ALA A 44 -7.45 -7.43 -21.86
C ALA A 44 -8.04 -8.53 -22.75
N SER A 45 -7.32 -8.94 -23.78
CA SER A 45 -7.66 -10.10 -24.60
C SER A 45 -7.62 -11.40 -23.77
N MET A 46 -8.24 -12.47 -24.25
CA MET A 46 -8.25 -13.77 -23.55
C MET A 46 -6.81 -14.27 -23.30
N ILE A 47 -5.91 -14.06 -24.23
CA ILE A 47 -4.49 -14.47 -24.14
C ILE A 47 -3.76 -13.65 -23.06
N GLU A 48 -4.02 -12.36 -22.99
CA GLU A 48 -3.43 -11.48 -21.99
C GLU A 48 -3.93 -11.83 -20.57
N ARG A 49 -5.21 -12.12 -20.44
CA ARG A 49 -5.77 -12.60 -19.16
C ARG A 49 -5.09 -13.88 -18.68
N ASP A 50 -4.95 -14.86 -19.54
CA ASP A 50 -4.28 -16.13 -19.22
C ASP A 50 -2.82 -15.90 -18.82
N TYR A 51 -2.12 -14.99 -19.50
CA TYR A 51 -0.76 -14.61 -19.15
C TYR A 51 -0.69 -13.97 -17.76
N ILE A 52 -1.53 -12.99 -17.51
CA ILE A 52 -1.56 -12.26 -16.23
C ILE A 52 -1.92 -13.21 -15.07
N MET A 53 -2.95 -14.05 -15.24
CA MET A 53 -3.33 -15.05 -14.25
C MET A 53 -2.17 -16.00 -13.92
N ARG A 54 -1.46 -16.46 -14.94
CA ARG A 54 -0.29 -17.33 -14.77
C ARG A 54 0.83 -16.61 -14.02
N MET A 55 1.10 -15.35 -14.36
CA MET A 55 2.10 -14.51 -13.71
C MET A 55 1.77 -14.33 -12.20
N ILE A 56 0.53 -13.99 -11.85
CA ILE A 56 0.08 -13.86 -10.46
C ILE A 56 0.20 -15.19 -9.71
N ASN A 57 -0.22 -16.30 -10.32
CA ASN A 57 -0.10 -17.61 -9.69
C ASN A 57 1.37 -18.02 -9.43
N MET A 58 2.27 -17.69 -10.35
CA MET A 58 3.71 -17.95 -10.16
C MET A 58 4.29 -17.07 -9.04
N MET A 59 3.88 -15.81 -8.96
CA MET A 59 4.23 -14.94 -7.83
C MET A 59 3.73 -15.52 -6.50
N ILE A 60 2.47 -15.94 -6.42
CA ILE A 60 1.89 -16.54 -5.20
C ILE A 60 2.68 -17.80 -4.80
N ALA A 61 3.03 -18.66 -5.76
CA ALA A 61 3.83 -19.84 -5.49
C ALA A 61 5.23 -19.50 -4.96
N MET A 62 5.84 -18.42 -5.45
CA MET A 62 7.10 -17.87 -4.91
C MET A 62 6.91 -17.41 -3.46
N LEU A 63 5.85 -16.64 -3.15
CA LEU A 63 5.59 -16.16 -1.80
C LEU A 63 5.47 -17.29 -0.78
N VAL A 64 4.87 -18.44 -1.16
CA VAL A 64 4.82 -19.63 -0.30
C VAL A 64 6.23 -20.15 0.00
N ARG A 65 7.15 -20.17 -1.00
CA ARG A 65 8.54 -20.58 -0.78
C ARG A 65 9.31 -19.60 0.09
N MET A 66 9.03 -18.27 -0.04
CA MET A 66 9.64 -17.25 0.80
C MET A 66 9.41 -17.49 2.29
N ALA A 67 8.23 -17.96 2.69
CA ALA A 67 7.96 -18.31 4.07
C ALA A 67 8.93 -19.42 4.58
N GLY A 68 9.23 -20.41 3.74
CA GLY A 68 10.23 -21.47 4.04
C GLY A 68 11.64 -20.88 4.21
N TYR A 69 12.11 -20.10 3.26
CA TYR A 69 13.43 -19.46 3.33
C TYR A 69 13.59 -18.54 4.56
N LYS A 70 12.58 -17.76 4.89
CA LYS A 70 12.59 -16.90 6.09
C LYS A 70 12.70 -17.73 7.37
N ASN A 71 11.92 -18.81 7.48
CA ASN A 71 11.94 -19.69 8.65
C ASN A 71 13.29 -20.42 8.83
N ASN A 72 13.90 -20.84 7.73
CA ASN A 72 15.20 -21.55 7.73
C ASN A 72 16.39 -20.58 7.76
N LYS A 73 16.18 -19.25 7.65
CA LYS A 73 17.22 -18.22 7.52
C LYS A 73 18.09 -18.38 6.27
N GLU A 74 17.53 -18.93 5.21
CA GLU A 74 18.17 -19.13 3.89
C GLU A 74 18.00 -17.85 3.05
N TYR A 75 18.59 -16.74 3.51
CA TYR A 75 18.39 -15.42 2.92
C TYR A 75 19.02 -15.24 1.54
N PRO A 76 20.26 -15.76 1.27
CA PRO A 76 20.84 -15.70 -0.07
C PRO A 76 19.98 -16.41 -1.12
N GLU A 77 19.44 -17.58 -0.78
CA GLU A 77 18.55 -18.38 -1.63
C GLU A 77 17.24 -17.64 -1.89
N ALA A 78 16.67 -17.00 -0.85
CA ALA A 78 15.49 -16.17 -0.99
C ALA A 78 15.70 -15.00 -1.96
N LEU A 79 16.83 -14.28 -1.84
CA LEU A 79 17.15 -13.17 -2.75
C LEU A 79 17.38 -13.66 -4.19
N LEU A 80 18.01 -14.81 -4.38
CA LEU A 80 18.18 -15.41 -5.69
C LEU A 80 16.84 -15.81 -6.32
N GLU A 81 15.95 -16.40 -5.53
CA GLU A 81 14.58 -16.77 -5.98
C GLU A 81 13.79 -15.53 -6.41
N ILE A 82 13.82 -14.45 -5.62
CA ILE A 82 13.15 -13.18 -5.95
C ILE A 82 13.65 -12.62 -7.29
N ARG A 83 14.97 -12.54 -7.48
CA ARG A 83 15.60 -12.05 -8.71
C ARG A 83 15.23 -12.90 -9.91
N THR A 84 15.31 -14.23 -9.77
CA THR A 84 14.98 -15.18 -10.84
C THR A 84 13.52 -15.08 -11.23
N THR A 85 12.63 -14.97 -10.24
CA THR A 85 11.20 -14.79 -10.47
C THR A 85 10.92 -13.45 -11.18
N GLY A 86 11.52 -12.36 -10.73
CA GLY A 86 11.40 -11.04 -11.37
C GLY A 86 11.84 -11.07 -12.84
N LYS A 87 12.99 -11.64 -13.14
CA LYS A 87 13.49 -11.80 -14.52
C LYS A 87 12.55 -12.66 -15.37
N THR A 88 12.07 -13.77 -14.81
CA THR A 88 11.20 -14.71 -15.55
C THR A 88 9.82 -14.10 -15.83
N LEU A 89 9.21 -13.41 -14.84
CA LEU A 89 7.85 -12.89 -14.97
C LEU A 89 7.77 -11.54 -15.68
N LEU A 90 8.76 -10.67 -15.47
CA LEU A 90 8.73 -9.28 -15.91
C LEU A 90 9.72 -8.99 -17.04
N GLY A 91 10.68 -9.88 -17.27
CA GLY A 91 11.71 -9.70 -18.28
C GLY A 91 12.75 -8.62 -17.94
N ILE A 92 12.82 -8.17 -16.68
CA ILE A 92 13.74 -7.12 -16.25
C ILE A 92 14.70 -7.63 -15.18
N ASP A 93 15.93 -7.16 -15.26
CA ASP A 93 16.94 -7.43 -14.24
C ASP A 93 16.80 -6.44 -13.05
N ARG A 94 17.16 -6.89 -11.86
CA ARG A 94 17.03 -6.10 -10.60
C ARG A 94 17.79 -4.76 -10.68
N GLU A 95 18.93 -4.76 -11.33
CA GLU A 95 19.78 -3.59 -11.52
C GLU A 95 19.09 -2.49 -12.35
N LEU A 96 18.27 -2.88 -13.32
CA LEU A 96 17.45 -1.93 -14.09
C LEU A 96 16.37 -1.30 -13.23
N VAL A 97 15.79 -2.07 -12.32
CA VAL A 97 14.75 -1.54 -11.43
C VAL A 97 15.29 -0.37 -10.59
N ASP A 98 16.55 -0.39 -10.17
CA ASP A 98 17.14 0.69 -9.38
C ASP A 98 17.36 1.97 -10.18
N GLN A 99 17.62 1.85 -11.48
CA GLN A 99 17.93 2.97 -12.37
C GLN A 99 16.69 3.75 -12.82
N PHE A 100 15.53 3.10 -12.82
CA PHE A 100 14.29 3.72 -13.33
C PHE A 100 13.39 4.26 -12.19
N SER A 101 12.76 5.40 -12.45
CA SER A 101 11.66 5.91 -11.62
C SER A 101 10.41 5.03 -11.80
N VAL A 102 9.47 5.15 -10.85
CA VAL A 102 8.22 4.37 -10.92
C VAL A 102 7.43 4.61 -12.22
N PRO A 103 7.24 5.85 -12.71
CA PRO A 103 6.59 6.07 -14.00
C PRO A 103 7.33 5.42 -15.16
N GLN A 104 8.67 5.45 -15.17
CA GLN A 104 9.47 4.79 -16.20
C GLN A 104 9.33 3.27 -16.18
N LEU A 105 9.28 2.66 -14.98
CA LEU A 105 9.03 1.22 -14.84
C LEU A 105 7.64 0.84 -15.37
N MET A 106 6.61 1.62 -15.07
CA MET A 106 5.27 1.38 -15.63
C MET A 106 5.24 1.49 -17.14
N GLN A 107 5.90 2.50 -17.73
CA GLN A 107 6.03 2.65 -19.18
C GLN A 107 6.79 1.48 -19.83
N LEU A 108 7.81 0.95 -19.15
CA LEU A 108 8.56 -0.21 -19.61
C LEU A 108 7.68 -1.46 -19.74
N PHE A 109 6.67 -1.60 -18.89
CA PHE A 109 5.72 -2.72 -18.95
C PHE A 109 4.66 -2.56 -20.05
N GLY A 110 4.58 -1.39 -20.68
CA GLY A 110 3.71 -1.10 -21.81
C GLY A 110 2.80 0.09 -21.58
N SER A 111 2.18 0.57 -22.64
CA SER A 111 1.18 1.65 -22.59
C SER A 111 -0.22 1.14 -22.25
N ASP A 112 -0.46 -0.16 -22.37
CA ASP A 112 -1.72 -0.80 -22.01
C ASP A 112 -1.76 -1.06 -20.50
N LEU A 113 -2.62 -0.32 -19.80
CA LEU A 113 -2.78 -0.43 -18.34
C LEU A 113 -3.25 -1.84 -17.92
N SER A 114 -3.98 -2.57 -18.77
CA SER A 114 -4.41 -3.94 -18.48
C SER A 114 -3.23 -4.90 -18.28
N VAL A 115 -2.06 -4.57 -18.82
CA VAL A 115 -0.81 -5.34 -18.71
C VAL A 115 0.18 -4.65 -17.76
N ALA A 116 0.34 -3.32 -17.88
CA ALA A 116 1.32 -2.56 -17.11
C ALA A 116 0.99 -2.57 -15.60
N VAL A 117 -0.29 -2.42 -15.22
CA VAL A 117 -0.72 -2.41 -13.82
C VAL A 117 -0.43 -3.75 -13.13
N PRO A 118 -0.86 -4.93 -13.63
CA PRO A 118 -0.53 -6.20 -13.00
C PRO A 118 0.98 -6.50 -12.92
N LYS A 119 1.77 -6.13 -13.94
CA LYS A 119 3.23 -6.29 -13.91
C LYS A 119 3.88 -5.40 -12.84
N SER A 120 3.43 -4.15 -12.72
CA SER A 120 3.91 -3.21 -11.72
C SER A 120 3.55 -3.68 -10.30
N TYR A 121 2.35 -4.23 -10.13
CA TYR A 121 1.95 -4.88 -8.89
C TYR A 121 2.88 -6.04 -8.51
N VAL A 122 3.14 -6.97 -9.44
CA VAL A 122 4.06 -8.09 -9.21
C VAL A 122 5.45 -7.58 -8.82
N LEU A 123 5.98 -6.57 -9.52
CA LEU A 123 7.26 -5.97 -9.15
C LEU A 123 7.22 -5.36 -7.73
N GLY A 124 6.16 -4.63 -7.39
CA GLY A 124 5.97 -4.07 -6.04
C GLY A 124 6.02 -5.15 -4.96
N VAL A 125 5.31 -6.27 -5.16
CA VAL A 125 5.33 -7.41 -4.22
C VAL A 125 6.72 -8.04 -4.12
N LEU A 126 7.42 -8.25 -5.23
CA LEU A 126 8.78 -8.81 -5.23
C LEU A 126 9.75 -7.90 -4.46
N LEU A 127 9.67 -6.59 -4.64
CA LEU A 127 10.48 -5.62 -3.91
C LEU A 127 10.16 -5.62 -2.41
N LYS A 128 8.88 -5.73 -2.05
CA LYS A 128 8.48 -5.86 -0.64
C LYS A 128 9.12 -7.09 0.01
N GLU A 129 9.09 -8.25 -0.66
CA GLU A 129 9.74 -9.47 -0.16
C GLU A 129 11.28 -9.30 -0.06
N GLU A 130 11.92 -8.66 -1.04
CA GLU A 130 13.36 -8.36 -0.98
C GLU A 130 13.69 -7.47 0.23
N ALA A 131 12.90 -6.42 0.47
CA ALA A 131 13.08 -5.54 1.61
C ALA A 131 12.96 -6.27 2.94
N GLU A 132 11.98 -7.17 3.09
CA GLU A 132 11.83 -7.99 4.29
C GLU A 132 13.04 -8.91 4.53
N ILE A 133 13.57 -9.54 3.47
CA ILE A 133 14.78 -10.37 3.60
C ILE A 133 15.98 -9.53 4.03
N ARG A 134 16.17 -8.33 3.45
CA ARG A 134 17.26 -7.43 3.84
C ARG A 134 17.12 -6.96 5.29
N GLU A 135 15.91 -6.66 5.73
CA GLU A 135 15.63 -6.33 7.13
C GLU A 135 16.04 -7.47 8.07
N LEU A 136 15.70 -8.73 7.72
CA LEU A 136 16.12 -9.93 8.47
C LEU A 136 17.63 -10.14 8.46
N MET A 137 18.34 -9.64 7.44
CA MET A 137 19.81 -9.62 7.37
C MET A 137 20.41 -8.42 8.10
N SER A 138 19.61 -7.59 8.75
CA SER A 138 20.02 -6.35 9.43
C SER A 138 20.51 -5.23 8.49
N ASP A 139 20.22 -5.31 7.19
CA ASP A 139 20.41 -4.24 6.21
C ASP A 139 19.18 -3.32 6.21
N THR A 140 19.02 -2.55 7.28
CA THR A 140 17.85 -1.68 7.48
C THR A 140 17.80 -0.53 6.48
N THR A 141 18.95 0.05 6.10
CA THR A 141 19.00 1.15 5.13
C THR A 141 18.62 0.68 3.73
N GLY A 142 19.24 -0.42 3.26
CA GLY A 142 18.89 -1.01 1.97
C GLY A 142 17.44 -1.48 1.91
N ALA A 143 16.91 -2.02 3.01
CA ALA A 143 15.51 -2.41 3.12
C ALA A 143 14.56 -1.20 2.99
N GLU A 144 14.89 -0.08 3.65
CA GLU A 144 14.05 1.13 3.62
C GLU A 144 13.91 1.70 2.21
N ASP A 145 15.01 1.81 1.46
CA ASP A 145 14.98 2.32 0.09
C ASP A 145 14.12 1.43 -0.83
N ILE A 146 14.23 0.11 -0.65
CA ILE A 146 13.43 -0.85 -1.41
C ILE A 146 11.96 -0.79 -1.00
N TYR A 147 11.64 -0.65 0.30
CA TYR A 147 10.26 -0.43 0.75
C TYR A 147 9.64 0.82 0.14
N ARG A 148 10.37 1.94 0.09
CA ARG A 148 9.90 3.19 -0.54
C ARG A 148 9.56 2.97 -2.02
N LYS A 149 10.40 2.26 -2.75
CA LYS A 149 10.16 1.97 -4.17
C LYS A 149 9.00 1.00 -4.36
N SER A 150 8.91 -0.03 -3.53
CA SER A 150 7.78 -0.97 -3.50
C SER A 150 6.46 -0.25 -3.23
N LEU A 151 6.43 0.58 -2.18
CA LEU A 151 5.25 1.38 -1.82
C LEU A 151 4.79 2.26 -2.97
N SER A 152 5.74 2.97 -3.59
CA SER A 152 5.43 3.85 -4.73
C SER A 152 4.83 3.09 -5.91
N LEU A 153 5.31 1.89 -6.21
CA LEU A 153 4.74 1.03 -7.26
C LEU A 153 3.34 0.55 -6.90
N LEU A 154 3.14 0.06 -5.67
CA LEU A 154 1.85 -0.45 -5.23
C LEU A 154 0.78 0.65 -5.19
N ILE A 155 1.13 1.83 -4.69
CA ILE A 155 0.24 2.99 -4.71
C ILE A 155 -0.09 3.41 -6.14
N GLU A 156 0.90 3.53 -7.02
CA GLU A 156 0.69 3.97 -8.39
C GLU A 156 -0.18 2.98 -9.17
N THR A 157 0.01 1.67 -8.95
CA THR A 157 -0.86 0.65 -9.56
C THR A 157 -2.29 0.77 -9.07
N PHE A 158 -2.50 1.02 -7.78
CA PHE A 158 -3.84 1.24 -7.22
C PHE A 158 -4.49 2.50 -7.80
N LEU A 159 -3.77 3.63 -7.83
CA LEU A 159 -4.30 4.89 -8.36
C LEU A 159 -4.59 4.82 -9.87
N SER A 160 -3.81 4.06 -10.62
CA SER A 160 -4.01 3.87 -12.06
C SER A 160 -5.21 2.98 -12.40
N SER A 161 -5.55 2.02 -11.54
CA SER A 161 -6.69 1.10 -11.75
C SER A 161 -7.97 1.56 -11.04
N GLY A 162 -7.85 2.38 -10.00
CA GLY A 162 -8.94 2.78 -9.11
C GLY A 162 -9.39 1.68 -8.14
N GLU A 163 -8.75 0.50 -8.20
CA GLU A 163 -9.05 -0.66 -7.37
C GLU A 163 -7.79 -1.53 -7.18
N PRO A 164 -7.74 -2.39 -6.14
CA PRO A 164 -6.61 -3.29 -5.94
C PRO A 164 -6.59 -4.37 -7.04
N VAL A 165 -5.38 -4.72 -7.52
CA VAL A 165 -5.19 -5.80 -8.51
C VAL A 165 -5.68 -7.14 -7.97
N GLU A 166 -5.43 -7.41 -6.69
CA GLU A 166 -5.97 -8.53 -5.95
C GLU A 166 -6.03 -8.18 -4.44
N PRO A 167 -6.71 -8.97 -3.57
CA PRO A 167 -6.89 -8.61 -2.15
C PRO A 167 -5.60 -8.35 -1.39
N ARG A 168 -4.52 -9.08 -1.69
CA ARG A 168 -3.19 -8.93 -1.06
C ARG A 168 -2.51 -7.60 -1.40
N HIS A 169 -2.96 -6.90 -2.46
CA HIS A 169 -2.43 -5.60 -2.83
C HIS A 169 -2.55 -4.61 -1.67
N LEU A 170 -3.72 -4.53 -1.05
CA LEU A 170 -3.96 -3.65 0.09
C LEU A 170 -3.13 -4.07 1.30
N GLU A 171 -3.09 -5.37 1.60
CA GLU A 171 -2.30 -5.93 2.70
C GLU A 171 -0.80 -5.60 2.55
N CYS A 172 -0.24 -5.76 1.35
CA CYS A 172 1.15 -5.41 1.08
C CYS A 172 1.40 -3.90 1.26
N THR A 173 0.50 -3.06 0.77
CA THR A 173 0.63 -1.60 0.87
C THR A 173 0.58 -1.15 2.34
N GLU A 174 -0.39 -1.65 3.11
CA GLU A 174 -0.51 -1.32 4.53
C GLU A 174 0.68 -1.82 5.36
N THR A 175 1.17 -3.03 5.09
CA THR A 175 2.39 -3.55 5.74
C THR A 175 3.58 -2.61 5.54
N ILE A 176 3.78 -2.09 4.32
CA ILE A 176 4.90 -1.19 4.04
C ILE A 176 4.67 0.19 4.69
N LEU A 177 3.44 0.72 4.65
CA LEU A 177 3.09 1.96 5.34
C LEU A 177 3.40 1.88 6.84
N GLU A 178 3.11 0.75 7.46
CA GLU A 178 3.42 0.47 8.88
C GLU A 178 4.93 0.45 9.14
N LYS A 179 5.70 -0.24 8.27
CA LYS A 179 7.17 -0.30 8.33
C LYS A 179 7.83 1.08 8.20
N LEU A 180 7.25 1.95 7.37
CA LEU A 180 7.77 3.28 7.10
C LEU A 180 7.19 4.37 8.02
N SER A 181 6.21 4.07 8.87
CA SER A 181 5.46 5.04 9.69
C SER A 181 6.32 5.91 10.62
N ARG A 182 7.50 5.43 11.01
CA ARG A 182 8.44 6.12 11.92
C ARG A 182 9.65 6.70 11.17
N ARG A 183 9.61 6.76 9.85
CA ARG A 183 10.71 7.23 9.01
C ARG A 183 10.37 8.60 8.43
N LEU A 184 11.40 9.41 8.24
CA LEU A 184 11.26 10.65 7.46
C LEU A 184 11.18 10.25 5.98
N LEU A 185 10.04 10.54 5.37
CA LEU A 185 9.79 10.21 3.98
C LEU A 185 10.01 11.44 3.09
N PRO A 186 10.58 11.26 1.88
CA PRO A 186 10.69 12.32 0.89
C PRO A 186 9.30 12.84 0.47
N PRO A 187 9.20 14.12 0.05
CA PRO A 187 7.94 14.74 -0.35
C PRO A 187 7.18 13.98 -1.45
N ASP A 188 7.89 13.42 -2.42
CA ASP A 188 7.30 12.64 -3.52
C ASP A 188 6.64 11.34 -3.05
N ILE A 189 7.16 10.72 -2.00
CA ILE A 189 6.56 9.56 -1.35
C ILE A 189 5.33 9.99 -0.52
N LEU A 190 5.46 11.07 0.24
CA LEU A 190 4.35 11.63 1.03
C LEU A 190 3.17 12.04 0.13
N GLU A 191 3.44 12.63 -1.05
CA GLU A 191 2.40 12.98 -2.02
C GLU A 191 1.65 11.74 -2.54
N ARG A 192 2.36 10.63 -2.80
CA ARG A 192 1.73 9.36 -3.18
C ARG A 192 0.87 8.80 -2.06
N ILE A 193 1.37 8.82 -0.82
CA ILE A 193 0.62 8.39 0.37
C ILE A 193 -0.63 9.26 0.53
N PHE A 194 -0.51 10.58 0.43
CA PHE A 194 -1.63 11.52 0.48
C PHE A 194 -2.74 11.14 -0.50
N ARG A 195 -2.38 10.95 -1.78
CA ARG A 195 -3.35 10.59 -2.83
C ARG A 195 -3.98 9.21 -2.59
N TYR A 196 -3.18 8.26 -2.12
CA TYR A 196 -3.65 6.90 -1.81
C TYR A 196 -4.65 6.91 -0.65
N GLU A 197 -4.31 7.57 0.46
CA GLU A 197 -5.17 7.63 1.63
C GLU A 197 -6.47 8.41 1.35
N GLU A 198 -6.43 9.47 0.52
CA GLU A 198 -7.63 10.14 0.03
C GLU A 198 -8.51 9.20 -0.80
N ALA A 199 -7.92 8.46 -1.74
CA ALA A 199 -8.64 7.51 -2.59
C ALA A 199 -9.26 6.36 -1.78
N MET A 200 -8.58 5.92 -0.71
CA MET A 200 -9.09 4.91 0.23
C MET A 200 -10.17 5.44 1.18
N GLY A 201 -10.38 6.76 1.21
CA GLY A 201 -11.32 7.39 2.14
C GLY A 201 -10.77 7.54 3.57
N HIS A 202 -9.48 7.39 3.77
CA HIS A 202 -8.80 7.58 5.05
C HIS A 202 -8.38 9.04 5.23
N TYR A 203 -9.36 9.94 5.30
CA TYR A 203 -9.14 11.39 5.17
C TYR A 203 -8.22 11.98 6.24
N ALA A 204 -8.29 11.53 7.49
CA ALA A 204 -7.36 11.95 8.54
C ALA A 204 -5.91 11.55 8.24
N LYS A 205 -5.67 10.36 7.66
CA LYS A 205 -4.32 9.94 7.25
C LYS A 205 -3.82 10.75 6.06
N ALA A 206 -4.70 11.06 5.10
CA ALA A 206 -4.38 11.93 3.99
C ALA A 206 -4.00 13.34 4.49
N GLU A 207 -4.75 13.90 5.42
CA GLU A 207 -4.45 15.18 6.05
C GLU A 207 -3.09 15.17 6.77
N ASN A 208 -2.78 14.12 7.52
CA ASN A 208 -1.47 13.97 8.16
C ASN A 208 -0.33 13.97 7.13
N ALA A 209 -0.49 13.28 6.00
CA ALA A 209 0.49 13.29 4.92
C ALA A 209 0.61 14.68 4.28
N LEU A 210 -0.50 15.40 4.08
CA LEU A 210 -0.53 16.78 3.60
C LEU A 210 0.30 17.71 4.51
N TYR A 211 0.09 17.66 5.82
CA TYR A 211 0.85 18.50 6.74
C TYR A 211 2.34 18.14 6.76
N ALA A 212 2.68 16.85 6.67
CA ALA A 212 4.08 16.43 6.55
C ALA A 212 4.76 16.95 5.28
N ILE A 213 4.03 17.07 4.15
CA ILE A 213 4.55 17.71 2.93
C ILE A 213 4.77 19.19 3.17
N LEU A 214 3.81 19.88 3.80
CA LEU A 214 3.84 21.32 4.04
C LEU A 214 4.99 21.78 4.96
N GLU A 215 5.52 20.88 5.80
CA GLU A 215 6.73 21.15 6.60
C GLU A 215 7.96 21.42 5.72
N THR A 216 8.01 20.85 4.53
CA THR A 216 9.16 20.94 3.60
C THR A 216 8.86 21.68 2.32
N ASP A 217 7.61 21.65 1.86
CA ASP A 217 7.13 22.32 0.64
C ASP A 217 5.83 23.09 0.90
N THR A 218 5.97 24.35 1.23
CA THR A 218 4.82 25.26 1.42
C THR A 218 4.03 25.51 0.14
N GLY A 219 4.62 25.27 -1.04
CA GLY A 219 3.94 25.39 -2.34
C GLY A 219 2.80 24.40 -2.51
N PHE A 220 2.82 23.29 -1.77
CA PHE A 220 1.75 22.27 -1.79
C PHE A 220 0.44 22.74 -1.12
N ALA A 221 0.41 23.91 -0.47
CA ALA A 221 -0.79 24.43 0.20
C ALA A 221 -1.98 24.63 -0.75
N GLY A 222 -1.75 24.93 -2.03
CA GLY A 222 -2.81 24.99 -3.04
C GLY A 222 -3.53 23.66 -3.23
N GLU A 223 -2.78 22.56 -3.31
CA GLU A 223 -3.37 21.21 -3.38
C GLU A 223 -4.07 20.83 -2.07
N GLY A 224 -3.55 21.26 -0.91
CA GLY A 224 -4.24 21.09 0.37
C GLY A 224 -5.61 21.77 0.40
N ILE A 225 -5.74 22.97 -0.17
CA ILE A 225 -7.06 23.64 -0.28
C ILE A 225 -7.98 22.83 -1.20
N ASN A 226 -7.48 22.39 -2.36
CA ASN A 226 -8.25 21.55 -3.29
C ASN A 226 -8.73 20.24 -2.62
N PHE A 227 -7.90 19.62 -1.78
CA PHE A 227 -8.27 18.44 -1.00
C PHE A 227 -9.48 18.72 -0.09
N TYR A 228 -9.43 19.78 0.72
CA TYR A 228 -10.56 20.14 1.56
C TYR A 228 -11.82 20.48 0.74
N GLU A 229 -11.67 21.13 -0.40
CA GLU A 229 -12.81 21.41 -1.30
C GLU A 229 -13.44 20.14 -1.87
N ARG A 230 -12.64 19.09 -2.14
CA ARG A 230 -13.15 17.77 -2.53
C ARG A 230 -13.88 17.11 -1.37
N LEU A 231 -13.34 17.21 -0.15
CA LEU A 231 -13.96 16.65 1.06
C LEU A 231 -15.29 17.31 1.40
N LEU A 232 -15.41 18.62 1.23
CA LEU A 232 -16.68 19.34 1.48
C LEU A 232 -17.84 18.88 0.59
N LYS A 233 -17.56 18.18 -0.53
CA LYS A 233 -18.55 17.57 -1.41
C LYS A 233 -19.00 16.17 -0.94
N LYS A 234 -18.36 15.61 0.08
CA LYS A 234 -18.67 14.31 0.67
C LYS A 234 -19.79 14.45 1.70
N SER A 235 -20.49 13.36 2.01
CA SER A 235 -21.48 13.35 3.10
C SER A 235 -20.79 13.32 4.47
N ASP A 236 -21.51 13.71 5.52
CA ASP A 236 -20.98 13.70 6.89
C ASP A 236 -20.63 12.28 7.36
N GLU A 237 -21.39 11.27 6.90
CA GLU A 237 -21.10 9.86 7.16
C GLU A 237 -19.78 9.43 6.52
N GLN A 238 -19.49 9.88 5.29
CA GLN A 238 -18.23 9.59 4.60
C GLN A 238 -17.05 10.27 5.29
N LEU A 239 -17.21 11.53 5.71
CA LEU A 239 -16.18 12.26 6.44
C LEU A 239 -15.88 11.62 7.79
N SER A 240 -16.94 11.28 8.55
CA SER A 240 -16.79 10.61 9.85
C SER A 240 -16.16 9.22 9.72
N ALA A 241 -16.51 8.46 8.66
CA ALA A 241 -15.89 7.17 8.37
C ALA A 241 -14.39 7.30 8.06
N GLY A 242 -13.98 8.41 7.44
CA GLY A 242 -12.58 8.76 7.17
C GLY A 242 -11.86 9.41 8.36
N ASN A 243 -12.49 9.48 9.54
CA ASN A 243 -11.99 10.10 10.75
C ASN A 243 -11.62 11.59 10.59
N LEU A 244 -12.33 12.31 9.73
CA LEU A 244 -12.14 13.76 9.52
C LEU A 244 -13.52 14.41 9.37
N PRO A 245 -14.18 14.76 10.47
CA PRO A 245 -15.53 15.36 10.46
C PRO A 245 -15.52 16.76 9.80
N ARG A 246 -16.71 17.21 9.36
CA ARG A 246 -16.86 18.42 8.54
C ARG A 246 -16.34 19.70 9.18
N ASP A 247 -16.45 19.82 10.49
CA ASP A 247 -15.92 20.95 11.25
C ASP A 247 -14.39 21.02 11.18
N GLU A 248 -13.69 19.87 11.32
CA GLU A 248 -12.24 19.78 11.15
C GLU A 248 -11.83 20.09 9.70
N VAL A 249 -12.59 19.60 8.70
CA VAL A 249 -12.36 19.94 7.29
C VAL A 249 -12.41 21.45 7.05
N LEU A 250 -13.40 22.14 7.63
CA LEU A 250 -13.55 23.60 7.52
C LEU A 250 -12.42 24.35 8.24
N GLU A 251 -12.02 23.89 9.41
CA GLU A 251 -10.93 24.47 10.18
C GLU A 251 -9.59 24.33 9.44
N GLY A 252 -9.26 23.14 8.96
CA GLY A 252 -8.05 22.87 8.18
C GLY A 252 -7.97 23.74 6.91
N MET A 253 -9.07 23.81 6.16
CA MET A 253 -9.14 24.67 4.96
C MET A 253 -8.89 26.15 5.30
N ASN A 254 -9.53 26.66 6.36
CA ASN A 254 -9.37 28.06 6.77
C ASN A 254 -7.95 28.36 7.23
N SER A 255 -7.33 27.43 7.94
CA SER A 255 -5.93 27.53 8.38
C SER A 255 -4.98 27.66 7.18
N LEU A 256 -5.11 26.80 6.15
CA LEU A 256 -4.28 26.88 4.95
C LEU A 256 -4.51 28.19 4.17
N LYS A 257 -5.75 28.64 4.03
CA LYS A 257 -6.07 29.91 3.34
C LYS A 257 -5.46 31.14 4.06
N GLN A 258 -5.34 31.09 5.38
CA GLN A 258 -4.70 32.16 6.15
C GLN A 258 -3.16 32.16 5.97
N HIS A 259 -2.55 30.95 5.90
CA HIS A 259 -1.10 30.84 5.68
C HIS A 259 -0.67 31.30 4.28
N GLN A 260 -1.49 31.08 3.25
CA GLN A 260 -1.20 31.58 1.88
C GLN A 260 -1.28 33.09 1.71
N ARG A 261 -1.95 33.81 2.62
CA ARG A 261 -2.12 35.25 2.55
C ARG A 261 -1.01 36.05 3.27
N ARG A 262 -0.13 35.35 3.96
CA ARG A 262 1.02 35.92 4.67
C ARG A 262 2.29 35.82 3.84
#